data_de9748913fda914c366db4b956c197c4
#
_entry.id   de9748913fda914c366db4b956c197c4
#
_cell.length_a   1.000
_cell.length_b   1.000
_cell.length_c   1.000
_cell.angle_alpha   90.00
_cell.angle_beta   90.00
_cell.angle_gamma   90.00
#
_symmetry.space_group_name_H-M   'P 1'
#
loop_
_entity.id
_entity.type
_entity.pdbx_description
1 polymer ?
#
loop_
_entity_poly.entity_id
_entity_poly.type
_entity_poly.pdbx_seq_one_letter_code
_entity_poly.pdbx_strand_id
1 'polypeptide(L)' 'MTQTLTLKIDGMHCASCAMNIDGELEDTNKILSVNTNYAKAQTVVEFDPSLISEQEIKDIILKVGYTATNL' A
#
# COMPACT_ATOMS: atom_id res chain seq x y z
N MET A 1 15.73 -1.54 -10.51
CA MET A 1 15.65 -0.23 -9.84
C MET A 1 14.41 -0.18 -8.96
N THR A 2 14.53 0.39 -7.77
CA THR A 2 13.40 0.50 -6.85
C THR A 2 12.71 1.85 -7.02
N GLN A 3 11.41 1.84 -6.79
CA GLN A 3 10.60 3.03 -6.82
C GLN A 3 9.86 3.17 -5.50
N THR A 4 9.68 4.40 -5.04
CA THR A 4 8.93 4.68 -3.82
C THR A 4 7.62 5.36 -4.21
N LEU A 5 6.52 4.82 -3.70
CA LEU A 5 5.18 5.35 -3.99
C LEU A 5 4.50 5.70 -2.69
N THR A 6 4.01 6.93 -2.58
CA THR A 6 3.23 7.37 -1.44
C THR A 6 1.77 7.50 -1.85
N LEU A 7 0.89 6.82 -1.13
CA LEU A 7 -0.53 6.81 -1.42
C LEU A 7 -1.32 7.30 -0.22
N LYS A 8 -2.38 8.04 -0.48
CA LYS A 8 -3.35 8.38 0.54
C LYS A 8 -4.40 7.28 0.60
N ILE A 9 -4.71 6.82 1.81
CA ILE A 9 -5.64 5.72 2.02
C ILE A 9 -6.93 6.26 2.63
N ASP A 10 -8.05 6.00 1.96
CA ASP A 10 -9.36 6.32 2.49
C ASP A 10 -10.03 5.07 3.02
N GLY A 11 -10.74 5.20 4.12
CA GLY A 11 -11.49 4.09 4.72
C GLY A 11 -10.82 3.45 5.92
N MET A 12 -9.63 3.89 6.30
CA MET A 12 -8.99 3.39 7.50
C MET A 12 -9.68 3.97 8.74
N HIS A 13 -10.17 3.09 9.61
CA HIS A 13 -10.87 3.48 10.82
C HIS A 13 -10.13 3.12 12.10
N CYS A 14 -9.08 2.31 12.01
CA CYS A 14 -8.31 1.86 13.16
C CYS A 14 -6.93 1.39 12.73
N ALA A 15 -6.04 1.21 13.70
CA ALA A 15 -4.66 0.79 13.42
C ALA A 15 -4.57 -0.60 12.77
N SER A 16 -5.50 -1.49 13.07
CA SER A 16 -5.49 -2.82 12.45
C SER A 16 -5.77 -2.75 10.95
N CYS A 17 -6.46 -1.73 10.48
CA CYS A 17 -6.65 -1.52 9.04
C CYS A 17 -5.30 -1.30 8.35
N ALA A 18 -4.42 -0.50 8.96
CA ALA A 18 -3.09 -0.26 8.43
C ALA A 18 -2.28 -1.55 8.37
N MET A 19 -2.39 -2.39 9.41
CA MET A 19 -1.71 -3.68 9.44
C MET A 19 -2.23 -4.61 8.34
N ASN A 20 -3.51 -4.58 8.05
CA ASN A 20 -4.09 -5.38 6.97
C ASN A 20 -3.52 -4.98 5.61
N ILE A 21 -3.39 -3.69 5.38
CA ILE A 21 -2.81 -3.18 4.12
C ILE A 21 -1.36 -3.65 4.00
N ASP A 22 -0.56 -3.47 5.07
CA ASP A 22 0.83 -3.89 5.07
C ASP A 22 0.95 -5.40 4.79
N GLY A 23 0.15 -6.21 5.47
CA GLY A 23 0.19 -7.66 5.31
C GLY A 23 -0.16 -8.11 3.89
N GLU A 24 -1.19 -7.51 3.31
CA GLU A 24 -1.60 -7.87 1.95
C GLU A 24 -0.54 -7.51 0.91
N LEU A 25 0.09 -6.35 1.07
CA LEU A 25 1.15 -5.94 0.15
C LEU A 25 2.40 -6.79 0.32
N GLU A 26 2.78 -7.12 1.55
CA GLU A 26 3.93 -7.97 1.82
C GLU A 26 3.73 -9.38 1.27
N ASP A 27 2.50 -9.89 1.29
CA ASP A 27 2.18 -11.23 0.80
C ASP A 27 2.41 -11.40 -0.69
N THR A 28 2.48 -10.31 -1.45
CA THR A 28 2.72 -10.41 -2.90
C THR A 28 4.13 -10.86 -3.23
N ASN A 29 5.07 -10.72 -2.31
CA ASN A 29 6.50 -10.96 -2.51
C ASN A 29 7.12 -10.10 -3.64
N LYS A 30 6.40 -9.09 -4.08
CA LYS A 30 6.86 -8.18 -5.14
C LYS A 30 7.18 -6.79 -4.59
N ILE A 31 6.94 -6.60 -3.29
CA ILE A 31 7.15 -5.34 -2.60
C ILE A 31 8.41 -5.47 -1.75
N LEU A 32 9.31 -4.50 -1.84
CA LEU A 32 10.53 -4.49 -1.03
C LEU A 32 10.25 -4.07 0.40
N SER A 33 9.43 -3.03 0.57
CA SER A 33 8.99 -2.61 1.89
C SER A 33 7.68 -1.85 1.77
N VAL A 34 6.91 -1.85 2.85
CA VAL A 34 5.68 -1.10 2.94
C VAL A 34 5.57 -0.55 4.35
N ASN A 35 5.14 0.69 4.46
CA ASN A 35 4.96 1.34 5.74
C ASN A 35 3.68 2.17 5.68
N THR A 36 2.66 1.74 6.40
CA THR A 36 1.39 2.43 6.44
C THR A 36 1.30 3.24 7.72
N ASN A 37 1.03 4.53 7.59
CA ASN A 37 0.87 5.43 8.72
C ASN A 37 -0.62 5.70 8.92
N TYR A 38 -1.17 5.12 9.98
CA TYR A 38 -2.58 5.28 10.30
C TYR A 38 -2.94 6.74 10.61
N ALA A 39 -2.09 7.43 11.35
CA ALA A 39 -2.37 8.80 11.76
C ALA A 39 -2.50 9.76 10.58
N LYS A 40 -1.71 9.53 9.53
CA LYS A 40 -1.74 10.35 8.32
C LYS A 40 -2.61 9.75 7.22
N ALA A 41 -3.12 8.55 7.43
CA ALA A 41 -3.87 7.80 6.42
C ALA A 41 -3.08 7.68 5.12
N GLN A 42 -1.80 7.33 5.22
CA GLN A 42 -0.89 7.22 4.09
C GLN A 42 -0.12 5.92 4.15
N THR A 43 0.24 5.40 2.98
CA THR A 43 1.14 4.26 2.89
C THR A 43 2.29 4.60 1.95
N VAL A 44 3.49 4.19 2.34
CA VAL A 44 4.70 4.36 1.54
C VAL A 44 5.17 2.97 1.14
N VAL A 45 5.26 2.72 -0.16
CA VAL A 45 5.60 1.42 -0.72
C VAL A 45 6.87 1.54 -1.54
N GLU A 46 7.85 0.69 -1.25
CA GLU A 46 9.04 0.55 -2.07
C GLU A 46 8.91 -0.74 -2.87
N PHE A 47 9.02 -0.64 -4.18
CA PHE A 47 8.82 -1.78 -5.05
C PHE A 47 9.68 -1.66 -6.30
N ASP A 48 9.84 -2.80 -6.99
CA ASP A 48 10.52 -2.84 -8.29
C ASP A 48 9.44 -2.77 -9.38
N PRO A 49 9.41 -1.69 -10.17
CA PRO A 49 8.37 -1.53 -11.18
C PRO A 49 8.39 -2.59 -12.27
N SER A 50 9.45 -3.38 -12.35
CA SER A 50 9.47 -4.51 -13.29
C SER A 50 8.72 -5.73 -12.75
N LEU A 51 8.44 -5.78 -11.45
CA LEU A 51 7.73 -6.89 -10.82
C LEU A 51 6.25 -6.58 -10.56
N ILE A 52 5.95 -5.34 -10.20
CA ILE A 52 4.59 -4.94 -9.87
C ILE A 52 4.41 -3.47 -10.29
N SER A 53 3.19 -3.12 -10.68
CA SER A 53 2.88 -1.75 -11.09
C SER A 53 2.12 -1.00 -9.99
N GLU A 54 2.07 0.33 -10.10
CA GLU A 54 1.28 1.15 -9.19
C GLU A 54 -0.18 0.73 -9.18
N GLN A 55 -0.71 0.40 -10.34
CA GLN A 55 -2.12 0.00 -10.45
C GLN A 55 -2.38 -1.29 -9.68
N GLU A 56 -1.44 -2.24 -9.75
CA GLU A 56 -1.59 -3.49 -9.00
C GLU A 56 -1.58 -3.23 -7.49
N ILE A 57 -0.73 -2.32 -7.03
CA ILE A 57 -0.69 -1.95 -5.61
C ILE A 57 -2.03 -1.35 -5.18
N LYS A 58 -2.58 -0.45 -5.98
CA LYS A 58 -3.88 0.15 -5.69
C LYS A 58 -5.00 -0.87 -5.71
N ASP A 59 -4.95 -1.83 -6.64
CA ASP A 59 -5.94 -2.89 -6.74
C ASP A 59 -5.93 -3.79 -5.51
N ILE A 60 -4.74 -4.10 -4.99
CA ILE A 60 -4.61 -4.90 -3.77
C ILE A 60 -5.24 -4.16 -2.60
N ILE A 61 -4.96 -2.88 -2.47
CA ILE A 61 -5.54 -2.06 -1.40
C ILE A 61 -7.06 -2.00 -1.53
N LEU A 62 -7.57 -1.88 -2.74
CA LEU A 62 -9.01 -1.86 -2.99
C LEU A 62 -9.66 -3.18 -2.61
N LYS A 63 -8.99 -4.30 -2.87
CA LYS A 63 -9.48 -5.63 -2.50
C LYS A 63 -9.63 -5.78 -0.98
N VAL A 64 -8.75 -5.17 -0.22
CA VAL A 64 -8.82 -5.21 1.24
C VAL A 64 -10.01 -4.39 1.75
N GLY A 65 -10.50 -3.46 0.95
CA GLY A 65 -11.66 -2.65 1.30
C GLY A 65 -11.35 -1.17 1.49
N TYR A 66 -10.21 -0.72 1.00
CA TYR A 66 -9.79 0.68 1.14
C TYR A 66 -9.53 1.28 -0.24
N THR A 67 -9.48 2.60 -0.30
CA THR A 67 -9.22 3.31 -1.55
C THR A 67 -7.87 4.01 -1.44
N ALA A 68 -7.00 3.78 -2.42
CA ALA A 68 -5.68 4.40 -2.47
C ALA A 68 -5.63 5.43 -3.59
N THR A 69 -5.11 6.61 -3.25
CA THR A 69 -4.97 7.72 -4.20
C THR A 69 -3.54 8.22 -4.17
N ASN A 70 -2.99 8.57 -5.31
CA ASN A 70 -1.65 9.14 -5.36
C ASN A 70 -1.62 10.49 -4.65
N LEU A 71 -0.55 10.71 -3.90
CA LEU A 71 -0.31 11.99 -3.27
C LEU A 71 0.51 12.90 -4.16
#